data_9b3e3487384b434830bc023b6d4c14c1
#
_entry.id   9b3e3487384b434830bc023b6d4c14c1
#
_cell.length_a   1.000
_cell.length_b   1.000
_cell.length_c   1.000
_cell.angle_alpha   90.00
_cell.angle_beta   90.00
_cell.angle_gamma   90.00
#
_symmetry.space_group_name_H-M   'P 1'
#
loop_
_entity.id
_entity.type
_entity.pdbx_description
1 polymer ?
#
loop_
_entity_poly.entity_id
_entity_poly.type
_entity_poly.pdbx_seq_one_letter_code
_entity_poly.pdbx_strand_id
1 'polypeptide(L)'
;DFTMDPTVDFKQRGKLLGLLESHGNYGMKHILDLGMGMIQIQPLTDFESVDEFNPFDAYNWGYDPMQFFALEGSYSSNISDPLQVLRDFSHVVNEYHNHGIGVSMDVVYNHIYEVEGSSLDACVPYYYFRYVDGKLSDGTFCGNEIASEFTMVRKFIVDSCVYFVEAFDIDGYRFDLMGITDIDTMNEIRRRLVEIKPNIVLYGEGWNMASGIDESVRATMQNHRELPGYRFFNDSFRDTIGGKLDGSTSGIYGSAP
;
A
#
# COMPACT_ATOMS: atom_id res chain seq x y z
N ASP A 1 7.41 12.33 2.81
CA ASP A 1 7.50 13.65 2.16
C ASP A 1 6.63 14.69 2.85
N PHE A 2 5.33 14.43 3.03
CA PHE A 2 4.41 15.41 3.62
C PHE A 2 4.85 15.92 5.00
N THR A 3 5.35 15.03 5.86
CA THR A 3 5.83 15.36 7.21
C THR A 3 7.30 15.82 7.24
N MET A 4 8.01 15.84 6.11
CA MET A 4 9.41 16.29 6.00
C MET A 4 9.53 17.81 5.81
N ASP A 5 8.41 18.55 5.79
CA ASP A 5 8.44 19.99 5.67
C ASP A 5 9.25 20.65 6.81
N PRO A 6 10.10 21.65 6.52
CA PRO A 6 10.93 22.32 7.51
C PRO A 6 10.15 22.97 8.68
N THR A 7 8.85 23.21 8.51
CA THR A 7 8.00 23.78 9.57
C THR A 7 7.51 22.75 10.58
N VAL A 8 7.55 21.46 10.25
CA VAL A 8 7.27 20.36 11.17
C VAL A 8 8.37 20.28 12.23
N ASP A 9 8.01 20.01 13.49
CA ASP A 9 9.01 19.79 14.55
C ASP A 9 10.01 18.71 14.08
N PHE A 10 11.31 19.00 14.22
CA PHE A 10 12.36 18.10 13.73
C PHE A 10 12.20 16.67 14.25
N LYS A 11 11.72 16.49 15.49
CA LYS A 11 11.49 15.18 16.09
C LYS A 11 10.34 14.40 15.45
N GLN A 12 9.43 15.10 14.77
CA GLN A 12 8.25 14.51 14.13
C GLN A 12 8.38 14.41 12.60
N ARG A 13 9.45 14.94 12.03
CA ARG A 13 9.70 14.83 10.58
C ARG A 13 9.88 13.37 10.19
N GLY A 14 9.20 12.98 9.10
CA GLY A 14 9.21 11.60 8.63
C GLY A 14 8.50 10.61 9.55
N LYS A 15 7.81 11.07 10.61
CA LYS A 15 7.13 10.23 11.59
C LYS A 15 5.61 10.30 11.44
N LEU A 16 4.91 9.27 11.93
CA LEU A 16 3.45 9.23 11.93
C LEU A 16 2.83 10.44 12.64
N LEU A 17 3.35 10.80 13.81
CA LEU A 17 2.81 11.92 14.55
C LEU A 17 2.98 13.29 13.85
N GLY A 18 3.91 13.39 12.91
CA GLY A 18 4.04 14.58 12.06
C GLY A 18 2.79 14.85 11.21
N LEU A 19 1.98 13.83 10.93
CA LEU A 19 0.69 13.99 10.22
C LEU A 19 -0.35 14.80 11.03
N LEU A 20 -0.19 14.87 12.34
CA LEU A 20 -1.11 15.57 13.25
C LEU A 20 -0.70 17.03 13.49
N GLU A 21 0.55 17.38 13.17
CA GLU A 21 1.01 18.76 13.33
C GLU A 21 0.31 19.69 12.35
N SER A 22 0.19 20.94 12.75
CA SER A 22 -0.51 21.97 11.97
C SER A 22 0.34 23.22 11.87
N HIS A 23 1.11 23.32 10.79
CA HIS A 23 2.00 24.45 10.55
C HIS A 23 1.79 25.02 9.14
N GLY A 24 1.45 26.30 9.03
CA GLY A 24 1.33 26.99 7.75
C GLY A 24 0.39 26.26 6.78
N ASN A 25 0.95 25.79 5.68
CA ASN A 25 0.23 25.08 4.61
C ASN A 25 0.35 23.54 4.70
N TYR A 26 0.78 23.01 5.84
CA TYR A 26 1.03 21.56 6.02
C TYR A 26 0.30 21.02 7.24
N GLY A 27 0.29 19.68 7.33
CA GLY A 27 -0.29 18.97 8.45
C GLY A 27 -1.80 18.87 8.40
N MET A 28 -2.39 18.49 9.52
CA MET A 28 -3.82 18.21 9.63
C MET A 28 -4.68 19.41 9.22
N LYS A 29 -4.33 20.63 9.64
CA LYS A 29 -5.09 21.83 9.27
C LYS A 29 -5.18 22.00 7.75
N HIS A 30 -4.09 21.79 7.04
CA HIS A 30 -4.10 21.88 5.58
C HIS A 30 -5.06 20.85 4.95
N ILE A 31 -5.04 19.60 5.43
CA ILE A 31 -5.94 18.54 4.96
C ILE A 31 -7.40 18.90 5.23
N LEU A 32 -7.70 19.47 6.43
CA LEU A 32 -9.03 19.97 6.76
C LEU A 32 -9.47 21.12 5.85
N ASP A 33 -8.59 22.07 5.58
CA ASP A 33 -8.87 23.23 4.72
C ASP A 33 -9.10 22.80 3.24
N LEU A 34 -8.50 21.69 2.80
CA LEU A 34 -8.76 21.08 1.48
C LEU A 34 -10.14 20.41 1.38
N GLY A 35 -10.81 20.13 2.50
CA GLY A 35 -12.12 19.49 2.54
C GLY A 35 -12.09 18.02 2.06
N MET A 36 -10.97 17.33 2.22
CA MET A 36 -10.84 15.92 1.87
C MET A 36 -11.57 15.03 2.87
N GLY A 37 -12.29 14.03 2.37
CA GLY A 37 -12.99 13.05 3.21
C GLY A 37 -12.13 11.84 3.59
N MET A 38 -10.96 11.66 2.99
CA MET A 38 -10.05 10.55 3.25
C MET A 38 -8.62 10.94 2.90
N ILE A 39 -7.67 10.44 3.68
CA ILE A 39 -6.24 10.45 3.34
C ILE A 39 -5.79 9.03 2.97
N GLN A 40 -4.84 8.94 2.06
CA GLN A 40 -4.07 7.73 1.78
C GLN A 40 -2.67 7.91 2.31
N ILE A 41 -2.19 6.97 3.11
CA ILE A 41 -0.81 6.93 3.58
C ILE A 41 -0.07 5.91 2.72
N GLN A 42 1.08 6.30 2.14
CA GLN A 42 2.00 5.39 1.43
C GLN A 42 2.39 4.21 2.32
N PRO A 43 3.02 3.14 1.76
CA PRO A 43 3.19 1.90 2.51
C PRO A 43 3.66 2.10 3.94
N LEU A 44 2.89 1.53 4.86
CA LEU A 44 3.14 1.57 6.31
C LEU A 44 3.63 0.23 6.85
N THR A 45 3.53 -0.84 6.06
CA THR A 45 4.07 -2.14 6.41
C THR A 45 5.59 -2.13 6.32
N ASP A 46 6.23 -2.93 7.15
CA ASP A 46 7.67 -3.07 7.27
C ASP A 46 8.37 -3.31 5.92
N PHE A 47 9.39 -2.52 5.60
CA PHE A 47 10.16 -2.55 4.36
C PHE A 47 11.67 -2.48 4.62
N GLU A 48 12.50 -2.96 3.67
CA GLU A 48 13.92 -3.28 3.92
C GLU A 48 14.86 -2.08 3.83
N SER A 49 14.71 -1.22 2.83
CA SER A 49 15.82 -0.31 2.43
C SER A 49 16.02 0.90 3.33
N VAL A 50 15.65 0.84 4.61
CA VAL A 50 15.85 1.92 5.59
C VAL A 50 16.45 1.36 6.88
N ASP A 51 17.52 1.99 7.37
CA ASP A 51 17.96 1.81 8.75
C ASP A 51 17.01 2.58 9.67
N GLU A 52 16.17 1.87 10.41
CA GLU A 52 15.17 2.47 11.30
C GLU A 52 15.80 3.41 12.35
N PHE A 53 17.02 3.16 12.79
CA PHE A 53 17.75 4.03 13.74
C PHE A 53 18.32 5.28 13.08
N ASN A 54 18.52 5.26 11.75
CA ASN A 54 19.07 6.36 10.95
C ASN A 54 18.20 6.63 9.72
N PRO A 55 16.87 6.89 9.88
CA PRO A 55 15.89 6.89 8.79
C PRO A 55 16.10 8.02 7.77
N PHE A 56 16.99 8.96 8.04
CA PHE A 56 17.32 10.05 7.12
C PHE A 56 18.54 9.77 6.23
N ASP A 57 19.21 8.64 6.43
CA ASP A 57 20.40 8.28 5.64
C ASP A 57 20.03 7.72 4.26
N ALA A 58 18.81 7.23 4.10
CA ALA A 58 18.25 6.76 2.84
C ALA A 58 16.82 7.28 2.61
N TYR A 59 16.47 7.46 1.33
CA TYR A 59 15.11 7.80 0.92
C TYR A 59 14.41 6.54 0.39
N ASN A 60 13.27 6.21 0.94
CA ASN A 60 12.46 5.07 0.51
C ASN A 60 10.98 5.46 0.43
N TRP A 61 10.27 4.90 -0.54
CA TRP A 61 8.82 5.06 -0.70
C TRP A 61 8.02 3.97 0.01
N GLY A 62 8.67 2.90 0.48
CA GLY A 62 8.04 1.78 1.16
C GLY A 62 7.52 0.67 0.25
N TYR A 63 7.91 0.65 -1.04
CA TYR A 63 7.46 -0.37 -1.99
C TYR A 63 8.45 -1.55 -2.12
N ASP A 64 9.18 -1.86 -1.07
CA ASP A 64 10.08 -3.00 -0.93
C ASP A 64 9.76 -3.78 0.37
N PRO A 65 8.54 -4.38 0.46
CA PRO A 65 7.99 -4.92 1.69
C PRO A 65 8.76 -6.13 2.20
N MET A 66 8.90 -6.21 3.53
CA MET A 66 9.47 -7.34 4.24
C MET A 66 8.43 -8.12 5.03
N GLN A 67 7.54 -7.44 5.74
CA GLN A 67 6.54 -8.06 6.61
C GLN A 67 5.15 -7.45 6.37
N PHE A 68 4.16 -8.30 6.11
CA PHE A 68 2.79 -7.84 5.82
C PHE A 68 1.95 -7.54 7.07
N PHE A 69 2.40 -7.90 8.26
CA PHE A 69 1.66 -7.70 9.53
C PHE A 69 2.35 -6.72 10.48
N ALA A 70 3.56 -6.29 10.17
CA ALA A 70 4.29 -5.31 10.98
C ALA A 70 4.16 -3.91 10.37
N LEU A 71 4.13 -2.88 11.20
CA LEU A 71 4.28 -1.50 10.78
C LEU A 71 5.77 -1.13 10.75
N GLU A 72 6.13 -0.27 9.82
CA GLU A 72 7.48 0.25 9.63
C GLU A 72 7.98 1.05 10.85
N GLY A 73 9.07 0.58 11.44
CA GLY A 73 9.63 1.14 12.67
C GLY A 73 10.22 2.53 12.50
N SER A 74 10.73 2.87 11.33
CA SER A 74 11.29 4.20 11.04
C SER A 74 10.26 5.32 11.19
N TYR A 75 8.96 5.01 11.10
CA TYR A 75 7.86 5.97 11.30
C TYR A 75 7.47 6.17 12.76
N SER A 76 8.03 5.38 13.70
CA SER A 76 7.76 5.49 15.12
C SER A 76 8.31 6.77 15.74
N SER A 77 7.58 7.34 16.68
CA SER A 77 8.10 8.43 17.53
C SER A 77 9.17 7.97 18.53
N ASN A 78 9.24 6.68 18.80
CA ASN A 78 10.28 6.07 19.64
C ASN A 78 10.59 4.64 19.15
N ILE A 79 11.60 4.51 18.33
CA ILE A 79 12.04 3.24 17.75
C ILE A 79 12.54 2.21 18.77
N SER A 80 12.97 2.63 19.95
CA SER A 80 13.40 1.72 21.00
C SER A 80 12.25 0.99 21.71
N ASP A 81 11.01 1.41 21.48
CA ASP A 81 9.81 0.73 21.95
C ASP A 81 9.07 0.12 20.72
N PRO A 82 9.12 -1.20 20.52
CA PRO A 82 8.52 -1.84 19.34
C PRO A 82 7.00 -1.70 19.28
N LEU A 83 6.33 -1.32 20.38
CA LEU A 83 4.89 -1.06 20.42
C LEU A 83 4.54 0.41 20.12
N GLN A 84 5.54 1.28 20.05
CA GLN A 84 5.25 2.71 19.89
C GLN A 84 4.65 3.03 18.52
N VAL A 85 5.14 2.42 17.46
CA VAL A 85 4.60 2.62 16.12
C VAL A 85 3.11 2.25 16.02
N LEU A 86 2.68 1.20 16.74
CA LEU A 86 1.27 0.80 16.81
C LEU A 86 0.42 1.86 17.53
N ARG A 87 0.94 2.43 18.62
CA ARG A 87 0.25 3.52 19.36
C ARG A 87 0.19 4.79 18.53
N ASP A 88 1.28 5.14 17.86
CA ASP A 88 1.35 6.32 17.00
C ASP A 88 0.34 6.21 15.85
N PHE A 89 0.27 5.05 15.19
CA PHE A 89 -0.68 4.84 14.10
C PHE A 89 -2.12 4.86 14.59
N SER A 90 -2.43 4.18 15.70
CA SER A 90 -3.77 4.25 16.32
C SER A 90 -4.15 5.69 16.67
N HIS A 91 -3.21 6.48 17.18
CA HIS A 91 -3.46 7.88 17.51
C HIS A 91 -3.75 8.70 16.25
N VAL A 92 -2.98 8.52 15.20
CA VAL A 92 -3.21 9.19 13.90
C VAL A 92 -4.59 8.87 13.35
N VAL A 93 -4.96 7.59 13.28
CA VAL A 93 -6.28 7.19 12.77
C VAL A 93 -7.41 7.82 13.60
N ASN A 94 -7.34 7.72 14.93
CA ASN A 94 -8.33 8.29 15.82
C ASN A 94 -8.48 9.82 15.65
N GLU A 95 -7.38 10.55 15.53
CA GLU A 95 -7.42 12.00 15.34
C GLU A 95 -8.04 12.39 14.00
N TYR A 96 -7.72 11.69 12.91
CA TYR A 96 -8.38 11.93 11.63
C TYR A 96 -9.88 11.59 11.68
N HIS A 97 -10.27 10.51 12.34
CA HIS A 97 -11.68 10.15 12.56
C HIS A 97 -12.43 11.21 13.37
N ASN A 98 -11.81 11.79 14.41
CA ASN A 98 -12.39 12.88 15.20
C ASN A 98 -12.72 14.12 14.34
N HIS A 99 -12.06 14.25 13.19
CA HIS A 99 -12.31 15.32 12.22
C HIS A 99 -13.16 14.89 11.02
N GLY A 100 -13.68 13.65 11.04
CA GLY A 100 -14.52 13.12 9.97
C GLY A 100 -13.75 12.72 8.70
N ILE A 101 -12.45 12.50 8.81
CA ILE A 101 -11.58 12.08 7.71
C ILE A 101 -11.21 10.60 7.87
N GLY A 102 -11.50 9.79 6.85
CA GLY A 102 -11.09 8.39 6.80
C GLY A 102 -9.60 8.23 6.50
N VAL A 103 -9.05 7.06 6.86
CA VAL A 103 -7.65 6.72 6.62
C VAL A 103 -7.58 5.45 5.76
N SER A 104 -6.89 5.54 4.62
CA SER A 104 -6.60 4.42 3.73
C SER A 104 -5.11 4.06 3.79
N MET A 105 -4.81 2.76 3.85
CA MET A 105 -3.45 2.26 3.75
C MET A 105 -3.12 1.86 2.30
N ASP A 106 -1.92 2.22 1.87
CA ASP A 106 -1.30 1.66 0.68
C ASP A 106 -0.59 0.36 1.05
N VAL A 107 -0.90 -0.73 0.36
CA VAL A 107 -0.38 -2.05 0.67
C VAL A 107 0.26 -2.72 -0.54
N VAL A 108 1.40 -3.38 -0.29
CA VAL A 108 2.20 -4.07 -1.30
C VAL A 108 2.17 -5.56 -1.00
N TYR A 109 1.19 -6.28 -1.59
CA TYR A 109 1.05 -7.73 -1.44
C TYR A 109 1.45 -8.51 -2.69
N ASN A 110 2.02 -7.83 -3.67
CA ASN A 110 2.36 -8.41 -4.97
C ASN A 110 3.78 -9.00 -5.01
N HIS A 111 4.69 -8.55 -4.15
CA HIS A 111 6.07 -9.03 -4.04
C HIS A 111 6.62 -8.82 -2.63
N ILE A 112 7.85 -9.27 -2.38
CA ILE A 112 8.68 -8.88 -1.23
C ILE A 112 10.04 -8.39 -1.71
N TYR A 113 10.81 -7.75 -0.83
CA TYR A 113 12.14 -7.24 -1.15
C TYR A 113 13.07 -8.32 -1.68
N GLU A 114 13.22 -9.43 -0.96
CA GLU A 114 14.08 -10.55 -1.35
C GLU A 114 13.48 -11.89 -0.94
N VAL A 115 13.49 -12.87 -1.87
CA VAL A 115 12.97 -14.21 -1.62
C VAL A 115 13.95 -15.05 -0.83
N GLU A 116 15.23 -15.06 -1.24
CA GLU A 116 16.27 -15.84 -0.59
C GLU A 116 16.48 -15.37 0.85
N GLY A 117 16.33 -16.27 1.80
CA GLY A 117 16.45 -15.95 3.23
C GLY A 117 15.19 -15.37 3.86
N SER A 118 14.13 -15.10 3.09
CA SER A 118 12.86 -14.65 3.65
C SER A 118 12.23 -15.71 4.57
N SER A 119 11.48 -15.26 5.56
CA SER A 119 10.74 -16.16 6.46
C SER A 119 9.71 -17.01 5.70
N LEU A 120 9.15 -16.51 4.62
CA LEU A 120 8.16 -17.21 3.80
C LEU A 120 8.81 -18.39 3.04
N ASP A 121 9.94 -18.15 2.38
CA ASP A 121 10.66 -19.22 1.67
C ASP A 121 11.29 -20.23 2.62
N ALA A 122 11.84 -19.77 3.75
CA ALA A 122 12.39 -20.65 4.77
C ALA A 122 11.33 -21.57 5.41
N CYS A 123 10.09 -21.08 5.59
CA CYS A 123 9.00 -21.88 6.15
C CYS A 123 8.49 -22.94 5.17
N VAL A 124 8.22 -22.55 3.93
CA VAL A 124 7.68 -23.45 2.89
C VAL A 124 8.28 -23.08 1.53
N PRO A 125 9.45 -23.62 1.20
CA PRO A 125 10.11 -23.34 -0.06
C PRO A 125 9.20 -23.58 -1.28
N TYR A 126 9.28 -22.72 -2.27
CA TYR A 126 8.51 -22.76 -3.53
C TYR A 126 6.99 -22.61 -3.40
N TYR A 127 6.47 -22.21 -2.25
CA TYR A 127 5.01 -22.11 -2.05
C TYR A 127 4.48 -20.68 -2.12
N TYR A 128 5.15 -19.73 -1.47
CA TYR A 128 4.64 -18.36 -1.37
C TYR A 128 4.88 -17.52 -2.62
N PHE A 129 5.84 -17.92 -3.43
CA PHE A 129 6.23 -17.18 -4.62
C PHE A 129 5.86 -17.93 -5.89
N ARG A 130 5.57 -17.16 -6.94
CA ARG A 130 5.18 -17.70 -8.23
C ARG A 130 6.39 -18.09 -9.05
N TYR A 131 6.36 -19.30 -9.60
CA TYR A 131 7.41 -19.85 -10.45
C TYR A 131 6.86 -20.20 -11.82
N VAL A 132 7.62 -19.86 -12.87
CA VAL A 132 7.37 -20.27 -14.26
C VAL A 132 8.62 -20.96 -14.77
N ASP A 133 8.48 -22.19 -15.25
CA ASP A 133 9.60 -23.01 -15.72
C ASP A 133 10.77 -23.12 -14.72
N GLY A 134 10.44 -23.22 -13.42
CA GLY A 134 11.40 -23.35 -12.33
C GLY A 134 12.15 -22.07 -11.95
N LYS A 135 11.75 -20.91 -12.48
CA LYS A 135 12.29 -19.60 -12.16
C LYS A 135 11.22 -18.72 -11.53
N LEU A 136 11.61 -17.82 -10.65
CA LEU A 136 10.71 -16.80 -10.11
C LEU A 136 10.09 -15.99 -11.25
N SER A 137 8.78 -15.83 -11.20
CA SER A 137 8.06 -14.88 -12.06
C SER A 137 8.35 -13.46 -11.61
N ASP A 138 8.50 -12.54 -12.56
CA ASP A 138 8.87 -11.14 -12.29
C ASP A 138 8.01 -10.16 -13.09
N GLY A 139 6.71 -10.30 -13.01
CA GLY A 139 5.78 -9.32 -13.59
C GLY A 139 5.69 -8.03 -12.81
N THR A 140 6.20 -8.02 -11.58
CA THR A 140 6.33 -6.82 -10.75
C THR A 140 7.49 -5.93 -11.15
N PHE A 141 8.48 -6.46 -11.87
CA PHE A 141 9.81 -5.87 -12.12
C PHE A 141 10.63 -5.64 -10.82
N CYS A 142 10.26 -6.35 -9.74
CA CYS A 142 10.94 -6.32 -8.45
C CYS A 142 11.66 -7.66 -8.13
N GLY A 143 11.77 -8.56 -9.11
CA GLY A 143 12.48 -9.82 -9.00
C GLY A 143 11.64 -11.01 -8.53
N ASN A 144 10.42 -10.79 -8.08
CA ASN A 144 9.51 -11.86 -7.63
C ASN A 144 8.04 -11.46 -7.67
N GLU A 145 7.16 -12.45 -7.59
CA GLU A 145 5.72 -12.27 -7.42
C GLU A 145 5.20 -13.20 -6.31
N ILE A 146 4.30 -12.70 -5.48
CA ILE A 146 3.55 -13.51 -4.51
C ILE A 146 2.51 -14.36 -5.25
N ALA A 147 2.47 -15.66 -4.96
CA ALA A 147 1.53 -16.63 -5.56
C ALA A 147 0.15 -16.56 -4.86
N SER A 148 -0.55 -15.46 -5.02
CA SER A 148 -1.81 -15.17 -4.33
C SER A 148 -2.92 -16.20 -4.57
N GLU A 149 -2.87 -16.93 -5.70
CA GLU A 149 -3.78 -17.99 -6.08
C GLU A 149 -3.70 -19.23 -5.15
N PHE A 150 -2.63 -19.39 -4.39
CA PHE A 150 -2.49 -20.51 -3.45
C PHE A 150 -3.24 -20.24 -2.14
N THR A 151 -3.92 -21.27 -1.65
CA THR A 151 -4.86 -21.15 -0.52
C THR A 151 -4.27 -20.49 0.72
N MET A 152 -3.06 -20.88 1.13
CA MET A 152 -2.45 -20.32 2.36
C MET A 152 -1.83 -18.94 2.11
N VAL A 153 -1.39 -18.66 0.87
CA VAL A 153 -0.94 -17.32 0.48
C VAL A 153 -2.12 -16.35 0.47
N ARG A 154 -3.24 -16.74 -0.14
CA ARG A 154 -4.51 -15.99 -0.07
C ARG A 154 -4.90 -15.72 1.37
N LYS A 155 -4.91 -16.77 2.22
CA LYS A 155 -5.22 -16.61 3.64
C LYS A 155 -4.30 -15.59 4.31
N PHE A 156 -3.01 -15.64 4.05
CA PHE A 156 -2.01 -14.74 4.63
C PHE A 156 -2.28 -13.28 4.25
N ILE A 157 -2.58 -13.00 2.98
CA ILE A 157 -2.93 -11.66 2.50
C ILE A 157 -4.25 -11.17 3.11
N VAL A 158 -5.29 -12.02 3.09
CA VAL A 158 -6.61 -11.70 3.64
C VAL A 158 -6.53 -11.41 5.14
N ASP A 159 -5.82 -12.25 5.89
CA ASP A 159 -5.67 -12.06 7.34
C ASP A 159 -4.90 -10.77 7.66
N SER A 160 -3.93 -10.38 6.84
CA SER A 160 -3.25 -9.09 7.00
C SER A 160 -4.20 -7.91 6.80
N CYS A 161 -5.02 -7.96 5.75
CA CYS A 161 -6.03 -6.92 5.52
C CYS A 161 -7.06 -6.84 6.67
N VAL A 162 -7.50 -7.98 7.18
CA VAL A 162 -8.43 -8.04 8.33
C VAL A 162 -7.77 -7.46 9.58
N TYR A 163 -6.52 -7.84 9.85
CA TYR A 163 -5.77 -7.37 11.02
C TYR A 163 -5.73 -5.84 11.12
N PHE A 164 -5.37 -5.14 10.05
CA PHE A 164 -5.27 -3.67 10.10
C PHE A 164 -6.62 -2.99 10.27
N VAL A 165 -7.70 -3.53 9.70
CA VAL A 165 -9.05 -2.99 9.94
C VAL A 165 -9.48 -3.22 11.38
N GLU A 166 -9.29 -4.42 11.93
CA GLU A 166 -9.69 -4.73 13.32
C GLU A 166 -8.84 -4.00 14.36
N ALA A 167 -7.52 -3.89 14.11
CA ALA A 167 -6.59 -3.30 15.08
C ALA A 167 -6.59 -1.76 15.07
N PHE A 168 -6.81 -1.14 13.90
CA PHE A 168 -6.62 0.31 13.74
C PHE A 168 -7.85 1.03 13.17
N ASP A 169 -8.93 0.32 12.84
CA ASP A 169 -10.17 0.88 12.29
C ASP A 169 -9.97 1.69 10.99
N ILE A 170 -9.01 1.30 10.14
CA ILE A 170 -8.77 1.99 8.85
C ILE A 170 -9.98 1.85 7.92
N ASP A 171 -10.13 2.81 6.99
CA ASP A 171 -11.34 2.98 6.15
C ASP A 171 -11.15 2.52 4.72
N GLY A 172 -9.94 2.16 4.33
CA GLY A 172 -9.69 1.72 2.96
C GLY A 172 -8.31 1.15 2.72
N TYR A 173 -8.19 0.58 1.53
CA TYR A 173 -6.93 0.08 0.99
C TYR A 173 -6.70 0.55 -0.44
N ARG A 174 -5.48 0.99 -0.72
CA ARG A 174 -4.92 1.05 -2.06
C ARG A 174 -4.01 -0.16 -2.25
N PHE A 175 -4.30 -0.99 -3.25
CA PHE A 175 -3.47 -2.15 -3.58
C PHE A 175 -2.48 -1.80 -4.68
N ASP A 176 -1.21 -1.82 -4.33
CA ASP A 176 -0.11 -1.69 -5.27
C ASP A 176 -0.11 -2.87 -6.26
N LEU A 177 0.11 -2.60 -7.56
CA LEU A 177 0.13 -3.59 -8.63
C LEU A 177 -0.97 -4.67 -8.49
N MET A 178 -2.19 -4.27 -8.16
CA MET A 178 -3.33 -5.15 -7.92
C MET A 178 -3.55 -6.14 -9.08
N GLY A 179 -3.20 -5.74 -10.30
CA GLY A 179 -3.32 -6.55 -11.51
C GLY A 179 -2.45 -7.81 -11.53
N ILE A 180 -1.55 -8.01 -10.60
CA ILE A 180 -0.74 -9.23 -10.43
C ILE A 180 -1.40 -10.23 -9.47
N THR A 181 -2.31 -9.77 -8.63
CA THR A 181 -3.07 -10.61 -7.69
C THR A 181 -4.23 -11.28 -8.42
N ASP A 182 -4.61 -12.47 -8.00
CA ASP A 182 -5.76 -13.18 -8.56
C ASP A 182 -7.10 -12.61 -8.06
N ILE A 183 -8.14 -12.75 -8.90
CA ILE A 183 -9.50 -12.26 -8.64
C ILE A 183 -10.10 -12.88 -7.37
N ASP A 184 -9.89 -14.17 -7.14
CA ASP A 184 -10.49 -14.85 -5.98
C ASP A 184 -9.92 -14.30 -4.67
N THR A 185 -8.62 -13.99 -4.63
CA THR A 185 -7.98 -13.37 -3.47
C THR A 185 -8.56 -11.99 -3.21
N MET A 186 -8.70 -11.15 -4.23
CA MET A 186 -9.29 -9.83 -4.08
C MET A 186 -10.75 -9.91 -3.63
N ASN A 187 -11.53 -10.82 -4.19
CA ASN A 187 -12.93 -11.01 -3.77
C ASN A 187 -13.04 -11.53 -2.32
N GLU A 188 -12.14 -12.41 -1.89
CA GLU A 188 -12.11 -12.88 -0.50
C GLU A 188 -11.71 -11.75 0.47
N ILE A 189 -10.73 -10.92 0.13
CA ILE A 189 -10.42 -9.70 0.90
C ILE A 189 -11.69 -8.86 1.08
N ARG A 190 -12.35 -8.51 -0.02
CA ARG A 190 -13.56 -7.69 0.04
C ARG A 190 -14.64 -8.34 0.89
N ARG A 191 -14.90 -9.63 0.69
CA ARG A 191 -15.92 -10.37 1.43
C ARG A 191 -15.70 -10.26 2.94
N ARG A 192 -14.48 -10.49 3.40
CA ARG A 192 -14.11 -10.43 4.81
C ARG A 192 -14.17 -9.00 5.36
N LEU A 193 -13.70 -8.04 4.61
CA LEU A 193 -13.63 -6.66 5.08
C LEU A 193 -15.01 -5.99 5.16
N VAL A 194 -15.92 -6.26 4.23
CA VAL A 194 -17.29 -5.68 4.31
C VAL A 194 -18.12 -6.26 5.44
N GLU A 195 -17.80 -7.45 5.95
CA GLU A 195 -18.41 -8.02 7.16
C GLU A 195 -18.02 -7.21 8.42
N ILE A 196 -16.81 -6.63 8.44
CA ILE A 196 -16.28 -5.84 9.56
C ILE A 196 -16.67 -4.36 9.38
N LYS A 197 -16.41 -3.82 8.19
CA LYS A 197 -16.60 -2.40 7.86
C LYS A 197 -17.33 -2.27 6.50
N PRO A 198 -18.67 -2.21 6.49
CA PRO A 198 -19.47 -2.27 5.26
C PRO A 198 -19.16 -1.18 4.23
N ASN A 199 -18.65 -0.04 4.66
CA ASN A 199 -18.32 1.10 3.80
C ASN A 199 -16.83 1.20 3.46
N ILE A 200 -16.06 0.14 3.69
CA ILE A 200 -14.62 0.14 3.39
C ILE A 200 -14.36 0.45 1.91
N VAL A 201 -13.38 1.31 1.64
CA VAL A 201 -13.01 1.75 0.29
C VAL A 201 -11.86 0.89 -0.22
N LEU A 202 -12.07 0.19 -1.34
CA LEU A 202 -11.08 -0.70 -1.93
C LEU A 202 -10.76 -0.23 -3.36
N TYR A 203 -9.48 0.01 -3.65
CA TYR A 203 -9.02 0.46 -4.95
C TYR A 203 -7.57 0.08 -5.20
N GLY A 204 -7.11 0.18 -6.43
CA GLY A 204 -5.71 -0.14 -6.72
C GLY A 204 -5.32 -0.02 -8.17
N GLU A 205 -4.13 -0.47 -8.45
CA GLU A 205 -3.50 -0.46 -9.76
C GLU A 205 -3.83 -1.75 -10.53
N GLY A 206 -4.92 -1.71 -11.26
CA GLY A 206 -5.36 -2.84 -12.10
C GLY A 206 -4.66 -2.89 -13.47
N TRP A 207 -3.36 -2.63 -13.52
CA TRP A 207 -2.59 -2.66 -14.77
C TRP A 207 -2.49 -4.09 -15.30
N ASN A 208 -2.58 -4.25 -16.62
CA ASN A 208 -2.36 -5.53 -17.28
C ASN A 208 -0.86 -5.74 -17.55
N MET A 209 -0.14 -6.16 -16.52
CA MET A 209 1.29 -6.46 -16.58
C MET A 209 1.51 -7.94 -16.88
N ALA A 210 2.70 -8.31 -17.37
CA ALA A 210 3.07 -9.70 -17.50
C ALA A 210 3.13 -10.37 -16.11
N SER A 211 2.62 -11.59 -16.00
CA SER A 211 2.64 -12.36 -14.76
C SER A 211 2.61 -13.85 -15.06
N GLY A 212 3.01 -14.68 -14.10
CA GLY A 212 3.01 -16.12 -14.19
C GLY A 212 1.63 -16.77 -14.14
N ILE A 213 0.54 -16.03 -13.88
CA ILE A 213 -0.83 -16.55 -13.94
C ILE A 213 -1.59 -16.04 -15.17
N ASP A 214 -2.62 -16.80 -15.57
CA ASP A 214 -3.45 -16.48 -16.72
C ASP A 214 -4.13 -15.12 -16.60
N GLU A 215 -4.18 -14.37 -17.70
CA GLU A 215 -4.75 -13.02 -17.75
C GLU A 215 -6.22 -12.97 -17.31
N SER A 216 -6.99 -14.04 -17.60
CA SER A 216 -8.41 -14.12 -17.26
C SER A 216 -8.71 -14.19 -15.76
N VAL A 217 -7.73 -14.58 -14.94
CA VAL A 217 -7.90 -14.69 -13.48
C VAL A 217 -7.21 -13.56 -12.70
N ARG A 218 -6.59 -12.60 -13.37
CA ARG A 218 -5.89 -11.47 -12.74
C ARG A 218 -6.84 -10.32 -12.41
N ALA A 219 -6.56 -9.64 -11.29
CA ALA A 219 -7.37 -8.51 -10.82
C ALA A 219 -7.07 -7.20 -11.58
N THR A 220 -7.15 -7.28 -12.91
CA THR A 220 -6.91 -6.15 -13.81
C THR A 220 -8.19 -5.32 -14.05
N MET A 221 -8.01 -4.10 -14.54
CA MET A 221 -9.13 -3.25 -14.96
C MET A 221 -9.96 -3.88 -16.09
N GLN A 222 -9.36 -4.73 -16.94
CA GLN A 222 -10.08 -5.47 -17.98
C GLN A 222 -11.08 -6.45 -17.38
N ASN A 223 -10.76 -7.04 -16.24
CA ASN A 223 -11.59 -8.00 -15.51
C ASN A 223 -12.48 -7.33 -14.44
N HIS A 224 -12.70 -6.03 -14.50
CA HIS A 224 -13.43 -5.24 -13.48
C HIS A 224 -14.83 -5.79 -13.14
N ARG A 225 -15.48 -6.50 -14.06
CA ARG A 225 -16.82 -7.10 -13.82
C ARG A 225 -16.79 -8.21 -12.79
N GLU A 226 -15.63 -8.89 -12.65
CA GLU A 226 -15.40 -9.95 -11.67
C GLU A 226 -14.92 -9.39 -10.32
N LEU A 227 -14.74 -8.07 -10.21
CA LEU A 227 -14.22 -7.36 -9.02
C LEU A 227 -15.22 -6.32 -8.49
N PRO A 228 -16.44 -6.75 -8.12
CA PRO A 228 -17.46 -5.81 -7.64
C PRO A 228 -16.99 -5.07 -6.38
N GLY A 229 -17.16 -3.75 -6.39
CA GLY A 229 -16.79 -2.89 -5.25
C GLY A 229 -15.33 -2.42 -5.25
N TYR A 230 -14.50 -2.88 -6.16
CA TYR A 230 -13.17 -2.31 -6.40
C TYR A 230 -13.23 -1.12 -7.35
N ARG A 231 -12.33 -0.17 -7.11
CA ARG A 231 -12.07 0.97 -8.00
C ARG A 231 -10.65 0.87 -8.54
N PHE A 232 -10.42 1.45 -9.70
CA PHE A 232 -9.15 1.37 -10.41
C PHE A 232 -8.63 2.76 -10.72
N PHE A 233 -7.32 2.93 -10.65
CA PHE A 233 -6.68 4.10 -11.25
C PHE A 233 -6.91 4.10 -12.76
N ASN A 234 -7.14 5.27 -13.31
CA ASN A 234 -7.47 5.44 -14.72
C ASN A 234 -6.32 6.16 -15.44
N ASP A 235 -5.44 5.37 -16.05
CA ASP A 235 -4.31 5.85 -16.84
C ASP A 235 -4.75 6.62 -18.08
N SER A 236 -5.83 6.18 -18.74
CA SER A 236 -6.35 6.87 -19.92
C SER A 236 -6.82 8.29 -19.60
N PHE A 237 -7.42 8.49 -18.43
CA PHE A 237 -7.80 9.84 -17.97
C PHE A 237 -6.55 10.69 -17.69
N ARG A 238 -5.60 10.15 -16.93
CA ARG A 238 -4.33 10.81 -16.62
C ARG A 238 -3.61 11.22 -17.90
N ASP A 239 -3.42 10.29 -18.84
CA ASP A 239 -2.66 10.48 -20.07
C ASP A 239 -3.36 11.44 -21.04
N THR A 240 -4.71 11.48 -21.03
CA THR A 240 -5.47 12.45 -21.82
C THR A 240 -5.26 13.87 -21.29
N ILE A 241 -5.20 14.06 -19.98
CA ILE A 241 -5.07 15.39 -19.37
C ILE A 241 -3.61 15.86 -19.36
N GLY A 242 -2.69 15.06 -18.83
CA GLY A 242 -1.29 15.42 -18.60
C GLY A 242 -0.30 14.91 -19.65
N GLY A 243 -0.73 14.06 -20.59
CA GLY A 243 0.16 13.32 -21.47
C GLY A 243 0.72 12.05 -20.82
N LYS A 244 1.36 11.21 -21.62
CA LYS A 244 1.97 9.98 -21.12
C LYS A 244 3.23 10.28 -20.32
N LEU A 245 3.45 9.49 -19.27
CA LEU A 245 4.62 9.63 -18.40
C LEU A 245 5.95 9.42 -19.13
N ASP A 246 5.96 8.65 -20.23
CA ASP A 246 7.13 8.45 -21.08
C ASP A 246 7.40 9.61 -22.05
N GLY A 247 6.56 10.64 -22.04
CA GLY A 247 6.67 11.82 -22.92
C GLY A 247 6.28 11.56 -24.37
N SER A 248 5.81 10.37 -24.74
CA SER A 248 5.48 10.00 -26.12
C SER A 248 4.28 10.77 -26.69
N THR A 249 3.40 11.26 -25.82
CA THR A 249 2.25 12.09 -26.19
C THR A 249 2.02 13.20 -25.18
N SER A 250 1.63 14.39 -25.66
CA SER A 250 1.15 15.46 -24.79
C SER A 250 -0.34 15.31 -24.53
N GLY A 251 -0.76 15.58 -23.31
CA GLY A 251 -2.17 15.71 -22.98
C GLY A 251 -2.76 17.05 -23.38
N ILE A 252 -4.03 17.28 -23.05
CA ILE A 252 -4.72 18.56 -23.37
C ILE A 252 -4.12 19.76 -22.61
N TYR A 253 -3.40 19.54 -21.53
CA TYR A 253 -2.70 20.57 -20.76
C TYR A 253 -1.17 20.54 -20.94
N GLY A 254 -0.67 19.82 -21.94
CA GLY A 254 0.76 19.67 -22.22
C GLY A 254 1.30 18.30 -21.85
N SER A 255 2.62 18.19 -21.77
CA SER A 255 3.28 16.96 -21.28
C SER A 255 3.26 16.91 -19.78
N ALA A 256 3.16 15.70 -19.22
CA ALA A 256 3.37 15.49 -17.78
C ALA A 256 4.79 15.97 -17.41
N PRO A 257 4.97 16.56 -16.22
CA PRO A 257 6.28 17.01 -15.76
C PRO A 257 7.25 15.87 -15.53
#